data_e36f8599f66adf3037d3074f9ba75c65
#
_entry.id   e36f8599f66adf3037d3074f9ba75c65
#
_cell.length_a   1.000
_cell.length_b   1.000
_cell.length_c   1.000
_cell.angle_alpha   90.00
_cell.angle_beta   90.00
_cell.angle_gamma   90.00
#
_symmetry.space_group_name_H-M   'P 1'
#
loop_
_entity.id
_entity.type
_entity.pdbx_description
1 polymer ?
#
loop_
_entity_poly.entity_id
_entity_poly.type
_entity_poly.pdbx_seq_one_letter_code
_entity_poly.pdbx_strand_id
1 'polypeptide(L)'
;MNKTTLTYEFYLLTEPLILLAIWFLILYTDVMKTNKEIINDMIKRFEGLDIVKSEDIPDISLYMDQMTSFIDEKLESFKREEDDKLLTKTMINNYTKNKLLPPSDKKKYTKNHVMLLILIYFYKNVLSFADIKRLCDLSIYNDFGKGDESLSQLYDMLIHIEDDKKNEIVDDLKKRLEYAKKRVNGFDKKDENVELFTFLSDIVLEVYFKQHLIEYILNKI
;
A
#
# COMPACT_ATOMS: atom_id res chain seq x y z
N MET A 1 64.50 20.74 13.15
CA MET A 1 63.07 20.60 12.85
C MET A 1 62.39 20.12 14.14
N ASN A 2 61.57 20.94 14.74
CA ASN A 2 61.07 20.74 16.12
C ASN A 2 59.97 19.67 16.15
N LYS A 3 60.06 18.73 17.11
CA LYS A 3 59.03 17.65 17.30
C LYS A 3 57.59 18.18 17.42
N THR A 4 57.41 19.42 17.88
CA THR A 4 56.10 20.06 17.99
C THR A 4 55.45 20.42 16.64
N THR A 5 56.27 20.72 15.61
CA THR A 5 55.72 21.07 14.29
C THR A 5 55.20 19.81 13.54
N LEU A 6 55.87 18.67 13.70
CA LEU A 6 55.44 17.40 13.10
C LEU A 6 54.12 16.86 13.72
N THR A 7 53.90 17.09 15.03
CA THR A 7 52.66 16.66 15.69
C THR A 7 51.49 17.58 15.29
N TYR A 8 51.68 18.87 15.05
CA TYR A 8 50.62 19.77 14.56
C TYR A 8 50.23 19.48 13.10
N GLU A 9 51.19 19.21 12.23
CA GLU A 9 50.88 18.81 10.85
C GLU A 9 50.18 17.45 10.77
N PHE A 10 50.52 16.50 11.64
CA PHE A 10 49.84 15.20 11.72
C PHE A 10 48.39 15.34 12.23
N TYR A 11 48.13 16.23 13.19
CA TYR A 11 46.79 16.53 13.69
C TYR A 11 45.93 17.20 12.61
N LEU A 12 46.46 18.15 11.85
CA LEU A 12 45.76 18.86 10.77
C LEU A 12 45.40 17.94 9.59
N LEU A 13 46.13 16.86 9.38
CA LEU A 13 45.83 15.88 8.32
C LEU A 13 44.90 14.75 8.77
N THR A 14 44.82 14.46 10.06
CA THR A 14 43.96 13.38 10.59
C THR A 14 42.54 13.85 10.99
N GLU A 15 42.38 15.10 11.42
CA GLU A 15 41.02 15.64 11.78
C GLU A 15 40.01 15.58 10.62
N PRO A 16 40.36 16.00 9.38
CA PRO A 16 39.37 15.89 8.27
C PRO A 16 39.01 14.46 7.94
N LEU A 17 39.95 13.50 8.04
CA LEU A 17 39.70 12.08 7.80
C LEU A 17 38.82 11.45 8.89
N ILE A 18 39.04 11.83 10.14
CA ILE A 18 38.24 11.41 11.28
C ILE A 18 36.80 11.98 11.15
N LEU A 19 36.66 13.26 10.83
CA LEU A 19 35.38 13.89 10.58
C LEU A 19 34.65 13.26 9.40
N LEU A 20 35.36 12.93 8.33
CA LEU A 20 34.83 12.24 7.14
C LEU A 20 34.38 10.82 7.48
N ALA A 21 35.15 10.09 8.29
CA ALA A 21 34.79 8.77 8.77
C ALA A 21 33.60 8.80 9.73
N ILE A 22 33.53 9.78 10.63
CA ILE A 22 32.36 10.00 11.50
C ILE A 22 31.13 10.39 10.67
N TRP A 23 31.30 11.29 9.69
CA TRP A 23 30.20 11.68 8.79
C TRP A 23 29.72 10.50 7.95
N PHE A 24 30.65 9.67 7.44
CA PHE A 24 30.33 8.42 6.73
C PHE A 24 29.68 7.38 7.64
N LEU A 25 30.10 7.28 8.90
CA LEU A 25 29.49 6.42 9.91
C LEU A 25 28.08 6.90 10.26
N ILE A 26 27.87 8.21 10.42
CA ILE A 26 26.54 8.81 10.66
C ILE A 26 25.64 8.59 9.46
N LEU A 27 26.10 8.83 8.23
CA LEU A 27 25.36 8.53 7.01
C LEU A 27 25.06 7.02 6.88
N TYR A 28 26.00 6.15 7.25
CA TYR A 28 25.80 4.70 7.20
C TYR A 28 24.83 4.21 8.29
N THR A 29 24.83 4.79 9.47
CA THR A 29 23.90 4.46 10.55
C THR A 29 22.50 5.05 10.31
N ASP A 30 22.40 6.22 9.66
CA ASP A 30 21.08 6.80 9.27
C ASP A 30 20.40 6.03 8.13
N VAL A 31 21.16 5.27 7.33
CA VAL A 31 20.63 4.49 6.20
C VAL A 31 20.10 3.11 6.64
N MET A 32 20.53 2.58 7.80
CA MET A 32 20.14 1.24 8.25
C MET A 32 19.19 1.33 9.44
N LYS A 33 17.89 1.53 9.14
CA LYS A 33 16.84 1.39 10.17
C LYS A 33 16.86 -0.02 10.75
N THR A 34 16.72 -0.12 12.06
CA THR A 34 16.53 -1.41 12.73
C THR A 34 15.18 -2.02 12.31
N ASN A 35 15.05 -3.33 12.34
CA ASN A 35 13.79 -4.01 12.03
C ASN A 35 12.62 -3.47 12.86
N LYS A 36 12.87 -3.08 14.12
CA LYS A 36 11.87 -2.46 14.99
C LYS A 36 11.40 -1.11 14.48
N GLU A 37 12.31 -0.28 13.99
CA GLU A 37 11.97 1.02 13.40
C GLU A 37 11.19 0.86 12.11
N ILE A 38 11.61 -0.06 11.22
CA ILE A 38 10.90 -0.39 9.98
C ILE A 38 9.46 -0.81 10.28
N ILE A 39 9.26 -1.69 11.26
CA ILE A 39 7.94 -2.18 11.63
C ILE A 39 7.08 -1.08 12.27
N ASN A 40 7.67 -0.24 13.12
CA ASN A 40 6.95 0.89 13.70
C ASN A 40 6.53 1.92 12.63
N ASP A 41 7.40 2.20 11.66
CA ASP A 41 7.07 3.08 10.54
C ASP A 41 5.97 2.48 9.66
N MET A 42 6.02 1.16 9.41
CA MET A 42 4.97 0.43 8.71
C MET A 42 3.62 0.56 9.44
N ILE A 43 3.59 0.36 10.74
CA ILE A 43 2.35 0.49 11.54
C ILE A 43 1.80 1.91 11.44
N LYS A 44 2.63 2.94 11.64
CA LYS A 44 2.21 4.34 11.51
C LYS A 44 1.68 4.66 10.11
N ARG A 45 2.35 4.15 9.07
CA ARG A 45 1.90 4.33 7.68
C ARG A 45 0.54 3.65 7.47
N PHE A 46 0.36 2.46 8.01
CA PHE A 46 -0.90 1.72 7.92
C PHE A 46 -2.05 2.43 8.65
N GLU A 47 -1.81 2.96 9.85
CA GLU A 47 -2.78 3.77 10.60
C GLU A 47 -3.20 5.05 9.85
N GLY A 48 -2.30 5.60 9.02
CA GLY A 48 -2.56 6.78 8.19
C GLY A 48 -3.19 6.50 6.83
N LEU A 49 -3.42 5.23 6.44
CA LEU A 49 -4.15 4.92 5.21
C LEU A 49 -5.62 5.31 5.36
N ASP A 50 -6.17 5.98 4.35
CA ASP A 50 -7.58 6.38 4.32
C ASP A 50 -8.13 6.28 2.91
N ILE A 51 -9.27 5.62 2.75
CA ILE A 51 -9.95 5.50 1.47
C ILE A 51 -11.00 6.62 1.38
N VAL A 52 -10.97 7.35 0.26
CA VAL A 52 -11.92 8.45 0.03
C VAL A 52 -13.37 7.97 0.13
N LYS A 53 -14.18 8.66 0.91
CA LYS A 53 -15.62 8.38 1.06
C LYS A 53 -16.40 8.83 -0.16
N SER A 54 -17.58 8.25 -0.37
CA SER A 54 -18.41 8.61 -1.53
C SER A 54 -18.82 10.08 -1.50
N GLU A 55 -19.02 10.69 -0.34
CA GLU A 55 -19.37 12.11 -0.18
C GLU A 55 -18.27 13.08 -0.65
N ASP A 56 -16.99 12.64 -0.59
CA ASP A 56 -15.83 13.43 -1.03
C ASP A 56 -15.54 13.29 -2.53
N ILE A 57 -16.21 12.35 -3.20
CA ILE A 57 -16.08 12.17 -4.66
C ILE A 57 -16.99 13.17 -5.37
N PRO A 58 -16.46 13.96 -6.34
CA PRO A 58 -17.24 14.96 -7.05
C PRO A 58 -18.48 14.38 -7.73
N ASP A 59 -19.62 15.02 -7.51
CA ASP A 59 -20.92 14.64 -8.12
C ASP A 59 -21.11 15.22 -9.53
N ILE A 60 -20.01 15.49 -10.22
CA ILE A 60 -19.94 15.95 -11.60
C ILE A 60 -19.19 14.96 -12.45
N SER A 61 -19.56 14.87 -13.73
CA SER A 61 -18.82 14.01 -14.66
C SER A 61 -17.46 14.61 -15.02
N LEU A 62 -16.39 13.83 -14.81
CA LEU A 62 -15.00 14.21 -15.00
C LEU A 62 -14.46 13.71 -16.34
N TYR A 63 -13.54 14.44 -16.94
CA TYR A 63 -12.73 13.91 -18.02
C TYR A 63 -11.65 12.96 -17.50
N MET A 64 -11.11 12.10 -18.36
CA MET A 64 -10.10 11.09 -18.00
C MET A 64 -8.96 11.67 -17.16
N ASP A 65 -8.40 12.83 -17.56
CA ASP A 65 -7.28 13.42 -16.84
C ASP A 65 -7.67 13.95 -15.45
N GLN A 66 -8.84 14.56 -15.35
CA GLN A 66 -9.38 15.04 -14.08
C GLN A 66 -9.62 13.87 -13.11
N MET A 67 -10.25 12.80 -13.61
CA MET A 67 -10.54 11.61 -12.83
C MET A 67 -9.26 10.91 -12.35
N THR A 68 -8.26 10.72 -13.23
CA THR A 68 -7.00 10.08 -12.84
C THR A 68 -6.23 10.93 -11.84
N SER A 69 -6.20 12.26 -12.01
CA SER A 69 -5.55 13.16 -11.05
C SER A 69 -6.25 13.15 -9.69
N PHE A 70 -7.58 13.15 -9.68
CA PHE A 70 -8.37 13.06 -8.45
C PHE A 70 -8.07 11.75 -7.68
N ILE A 71 -8.10 10.59 -8.36
CA ILE A 71 -7.81 9.31 -7.73
C ILE A 71 -6.36 9.25 -7.24
N ASP A 72 -5.41 9.78 -8.03
CA ASP A 72 -3.99 9.79 -7.69
C ASP A 72 -3.69 10.66 -6.45
N GLU A 73 -4.41 11.78 -6.28
CA GLU A 73 -4.36 12.64 -5.10
C GLU A 73 -4.99 11.96 -3.88
N LYS A 74 -6.22 11.44 -4.04
CA LYS A 74 -6.98 10.87 -2.90
C LYS A 74 -6.41 9.56 -2.37
N LEU A 75 -5.72 8.80 -3.19
CA LEU A 75 -5.06 7.55 -2.81
C LEU A 75 -3.54 7.68 -2.72
N GLU A 76 -3.00 8.89 -2.54
CA GLU A 76 -1.56 9.13 -2.46
C GLU A 76 -0.88 8.30 -1.35
N SER A 77 -1.54 8.13 -0.21
CA SER A 77 -1.05 7.32 0.92
C SER A 77 -0.83 5.84 0.57
N PHE A 78 -1.47 5.33 -0.48
CA PHE A 78 -1.31 3.95 -0.97
C PHE A 78 -0.18 3.78 -1.98
N LYS A 79 0.47 4.86 -2.44
CA LYS A 79 1.62 4.77 -3.34
C LYS A 79 2.79 4.11 -2.63
N ARG A 80 3.51 3.26 -3.34
CA ARG A 80 4.77 2.68 -2.85
C ARG A 80 5.90 3.68 -2.96
N GLU A 81 6.00 4.35 -4.12
CA GLU A 81 6.96 5.41 -4.40
C GLU A 81 6.20 6.70 -4.77
N GLU A 82 6.78 7.88 -4.56
CA GLU A 82 6.12 9.16 -4.79
C GLU A 82 5.68 9.37 -6.24
N ASP A 83 6.43 8.87 -7.21
CA ASP A 83 6.16 8.98 -8.64
C ASP A 83 5.27 7.86 -9.20
N ASP A 84 4.87 6.89 -8.37
CA ASP A 84 3.93 5.85 -8.77
C ASP A 84 2.60 6.43 -9.22
N LYS A 85 2.10 5.95 -10.36
CA LYS A 85 0.75 6.23 -10.84
C LYS A 85 -0.17 5.07 -10.53
N LEU A 86 -1.16 5.32 -9.67
CA LEU A 86 -2.11 4.30 -9.22
C LEU A 86 -2.97 3.79 -10.38
N LEU A 87 -3.43 4.70 -11.23
CA LEU A 87 -4.23 4.42 -12.42
C LEU A 87 -3.74 5.22 -13.61
N THR A 88 -3.39 4.54 -14.70
CA THR A 88 -3.04 5.17 -15.97
C THR A 88 -4.19 5.11 -16.95
N LYS A 89 -4.21 6.01 -17.94
CA LYS A 89 -5.18 5.97 -19.05
C LYS A 89 -5.21 4.62 -19.76
N THR A 90 -4.04 4.00 -19.93
CA THR A 90 -3.91 2.66 -20.54
C THR A 90 -4.60 1.59 -19.69
N MET A 91 -4.46 1.64 -18.37
CA MET A 91 -5.13 0.71 -17.45
C MET A 91 -6.65 0.88 -17.53
N ILE A 92 -7.16 2.10 -17.48
CA ILE A 92 -8.60 2.39 -17.54
C ILE A 92 -9.20 1.91 -18.86
N ASN A 93 -8.53 2.19 -19.98
CA ASN A 93 -8.94 1.68 -21.30
C ASN A 93 -8.96 0.14 -21.34
N ASN A 94 -7.99 -0.50 -20.69
CA ASN A 94 -7.93 -1.96 -20.58
C ASN A 94 -9.10 -2.51 -19.72
N TYR A 95 -9.45 -1.83 -18.64
CA TYR A 95 -10.60 -2.22 -17.80
C TYR A 95 -11.93 -2.09 -18.58
N THR A 96 -12.10 -1.03 -19.35
CA THR A 96 -13.29 -0.87 -20.22
C THR A 96 -13.33 -1.94 -21.30
N LYS A 97 -12.19 -2.25 -21.95
CA LYS A 97 -12.09 -3.29 -22.98
C LYS A 97 -12.44 -4.70 -22.41
N ASN A 98 -12.03 -4.97 -21.19
CA ASN A 98 -12.31 -6.23 -20.50
C ASN A 98 -13.67 -6.23 -19.74
N LYS A 99 -14.50 -5.19 -19.94
CA LYS A 99 -15.82 -5.08 -19.31
C LYS A 99 -15.78 -5.05 -17.78
N LEU A 100 -14.66 -4.62 -17.19
CA LEU A 100 -14.54 -4.35 -15.76
C LEU A 100 -15.05 -2.95 -15.40
N LEU A 101 -14.92 -2.02 -16.32
CA LEU A 101 -15.42 -0.66 -16.18
C LEU A 101 -16.47 -0.41 -17.28
N PRO A 102 -17.69 0.02 -16.94
CA PRO A 102 -18.65 0.48 -17.93
C PRO A 102 -18.09 1.59 -18.81
N PRO A 103 -18.54 1.73 -20.05
CA PRO A 103 -18.06 2.78 -20.95
C PRO A 103 -18.45 4.18 -20.47
N SER A 104 -17.54 5.14 -20.65
CA SER A 104 -17.82 6.55 -20.35
C SER A 104 -18.85 7.12 -21.33
N ASP A 105 -19.70 8.04 -20.87
CA ASP A 105 -20.58 8.84 -21.75
C ASP A 105 -19.82 10.06 -22.25
N LYS A 106 -19.72 10.22 -23.59
CA LYS A 106 -19.02 11.37 -24.25
C LYS A 106 -17.63 11.66 -23.67
N LYS A 107 -16.87 10.60 -23.32
CA LYS A 107 -15.53 10.66 -22.68
C LYS A 107 -15.56 11.24 -21.26
N LYS A 108 -16.71 11.27 -20.61
CA LYS A 108 -16.87 11.70 -19.22
C LYS A 108 -17.19 10.51 -18.32
N TYR A 109 -16.65 10.53 -17.14
CA TYR A 109 -16.76 9.52 -16.11
C TYR A 109 -17.54 10.09 -14.93
N THR A 110 -18.58 9.38 -14.52
CA THR A 110 -19.44 9.76 -13.39
C THR A 110 -18.79 9.37 -12.06
N LYS A 111 -19.37 9.82 -10.94
CA LYS A 111 -19.02 9.39 -9.57
C LYS A 111 -18.95 7.87 -9.45
N ASN A 112 -19.92 7.14 -10.05
CA ASN A 112 -19.93 5.67 -10.05
C ASN A 112 -18.70 5.06 -10.73
N HIS A 113 -18.19 5.67 -11.80
CA HIS A 113 -16.93 5.21 -12.42
C HIS A 113 -15.75 5.42 -11.48
N VAL A 114 -15.69 6.53 -10.75
CA VAL A 114 -14.62 6.81 -9.78
C VAL A 114 -14.62 5.78 -8.67
N MET A 115 -15.79 5.53 -8.03
CA MET A 115 -15.94 4.52 -6.98
C MET A 115 -15.52 3.12 -7.47
N LEU A 116 -16.00 2.71 -8.64
CA LEU A 116 -15.65 1.41 -9.21
C LEU A 116 -14.14 1.31 -9.54
N LEU A 117 -13.53 2.37 -10.04
CA LEU A 117 -12.07 2.38 -10.31
C LEU A 117 -11.25 2.26 -9.02
N ILE A 118 -11.68 2.88 -7.93
CA ILE A 118 -11.03 2.74 -6.62
C ILE A 118 -11.13 1.28 -6.14
N LEU A 119 -12.30 0.66 -6.24
CA LEU A 119 -12.48 -0.75 -5.90
C LEU A 119 -11.62 -1.67 -6.78
N ILE A 120 -11.61 -1.45 -8.11
CA ILE A 120 -10.77 -2.21 -9.03
C ILE A 120 -9.28 -2.04 -8.69
N TYR A 121 -8.85 -0.84 -8.27
CA TYR A 121 -7.48 -0.61 -7.85
C TYR A 121 -7.06 -1.52 -6.69
N PHE A 122 -7.89 -1.69 -5.67
CA PHE A 122 -7.61 -2.60 -4.57
C PHE A 122 -7.69 -4.07 -5.01
N TYR A 123 -8.72 -4.43 -5.76
CA TYR A 123 -8.96 -5.82 -6.15
C TYR A 123 -7.89 -6.36 -7.13
N LYS A 124 -7.38 -5.53 -8.06
CA LYS A 124 -6.40 -5.97 -9.07
C LYS A 124 -5.08 -6.51 -8.52
N ASN A 125 -4.76 -6.15 -7.28
CA ASN A 125 -3.54 -6.60 -6.62
C ASN A 125 -3.69 -7.99 -5.98
N VAL A 126 -4.93 -8.49 -5.89
CA VAL A 126 -5.27 -9.76 -5.23
C VAL A 126 -5.97 -10.73 -6.19
N LEU A 127 -6.77 -10.23 -7.12
CA LEU A 127 -7.67 -11.02 -7.96
C LEU A 127 -7.34 -10.88 -9.45
N SER A 128 -7.62 -11.93 -10.22
CA SER A 128 -7.61 -11.86 -11.69
C SER A 128 -8.75 -10.97 -12.21
N PHE A 129 -8.64 -10.48 -13.44
CA PHE A 129 -9.72 -9.70 -14.08
C PHE A 129 -11.04 -10.48 -14.17
N ALA A 130 -10.98 -11.79 -14.39
CA ALA A 130 -12.15 -12.64 -14.42
C ALA A 130 -12.84 -12.71 -13.04
N ASP A 131 -12.05 -12.81 -11.97
CA ASP A 131 -12.56 -12.88 -10.61
C ASP A 131 -13.09 -11.52 -10.12
N ILE A 132 -12.42 -10.42 -10.47
CA ILE A 132 -12.95 -9.06 -10.22
C ILE A 132 -14.31 -8.90 -10.90
N LYS A 133 -14.42 -9.37 -12.15
CA LYS A 133 -15.69 -9.28 -12.87
C LYS A 133 -16.79 -10.08 -12.17
N ARG A 134 -16.52 -11.32 -11.77
CA ARG A 134 -17.48 -12.16 -11.03
C ARG A 134 -17.90 -11.49 -9.72
N LEU A 135 -16.93 -10.95 -8.96
CA LEU A 135 -17.20 -10.24 -7.72
C LEU A 135 -18.10 -9.03 -7.95
N CYS A 136 -17.84 -8.21 -8.96
CA CYS A 136 -18.66 -7.05 -9.29
C CYS A 136 -20.04 -7.44 -9.85
N ASP A 137 -20.16 -8.57 -10.55
CA ASP A 137 -21.43 -9.11 -11.06
C ASP A 137 -22.39 -9.49 -9.90
N LEU A 138 -21.91 -9.73 -8.68
CA LEU A 138 -22.77 -10.03 -7.53
C LEU A 138 -23.67 -8.86 -7.15
N SER A 139 -23.19 -7.63 -7.24
CA SER A 139 -23.93 -6.45 -6.78
C SER A 139 -23.63 -5.19 -7.62
N ILE A 140 -22.37 -4.82 -7.77
CA ILE A 140 -21.96 -3.49 -8.28
C ILE A 140 -22.52 -3.18 -9.66
N TYR A 141 -22.45 -4.11 -10.61
CA TYR A 141 -22.94 -3.87 -11.98
C TYR A 141 -24.46 -3.81 -12.06
N ASN A 142 -25.17 -4.44 -11.14
CA ASN A 142 -26.63 -4.39 -11.08
C ASN A 142 -27.12 -2.99 -10.71
N ASP A 143 -26.35 -2.25 -9.90
CA ASP A 143 -26.70 -0.92 -9.42
C ASP A 143 -26.01 0.20 -10.20
N PHE A 144 -25.02 -0.13 -11.02
CA PHE A 144 -24.33 0.85 -11.85
C PHE A 144 -25.30 1.54 -12.83
N GLY A 145 -25.45 2.86 -12.68
CA GLY A 145 -26.32 3.66 -13.54
C GLY A 145 -27.83 3.65 -13.18
N LYS A 146 -28.24 2.96 -12.11
CA LYS A 146 -29.62 2.99 -11.61
C LYS A 146 -29.91 4.16 -10.64
N GLY A 147 -28.96 4.97 -10.35
CA GLY A 147 -28.94 6.05 -9.39
C GLY A 147 -27.66 6.01 -8.57
N ASP A 148 -27.14 7.17 -8.22
CA ASP A 148 -25.84 7.26 -7.54
C ASP A 148 -25.94 6.80 -6.06
N GLU A 149 -27.14 6.79 -5.48
CA GLU A 149 -27.34 6.54 -4.05
C GLU A 149 -27.07 5.08 -3.66
N SER A 150 -27.54 4.10 -4.45
CA SER A 150 -27.39 2.68 -4.13
C SER A 150 -25.92 2.23 -4.17
N LEU A 151 -25.19 2.64 -5.21
CA LEU A 151 -23.76 2.32 -5.31
C LEU A 151 -22.93 3.07 -4.27
N SER A 152 -23.29 4.31 -3.94
CA SER A 152 -22.62 5.08 -2.88
C SER A 152 -22.76 4.39 -1.52
N GLN A 153 -23.97 3.94 -1.18
CA GLN A 153 -24.21 3.21 0.07
C GLN A 153 -23.40 1.91 0.15
N LEU A 154 -23.37 1.13 -0.94
CA LEU A 154 -22.57 -0.09 -1.01
C LEU A 154 -21.08 0.23 -0.87
N TYR A 155 -20.60 1.23 -1.57
CA TYR A 155 -19.19 1.67 -1.53
C TYR A 155 -18.81 2.10 -0.10
N ASP A 156 -19.60 2.96 0.54
CA ASP A 156 -19.33 3.43 1.89
C ASP A 156 -19.40 2.29 2.92
N MET A 157 -20.30 1.34 2.75
CA MET A 157 -20.34 0.15 3.59
C MET A 157 -19.04 -0.66 3.50
N LEU A 158 -18.46 -0.81 2.29
CA LEU A 158 -17.18 -1.50 2.11
C LEU A 158 -16.01 -0.75 2.75
N ILE A 159 -16.03 0.59 2.71
CA ILE A 159 -15.00 1.42 3.34
C ILE A 159 -15.11 1.39 4.87
N HIS A 160 -16.31 1.39 5.43
CA HIS A 160 -16.51 1.21 6.87
C HIS A 160 -15.96 -0.12 7.40
N ILE A 161 -16.06 -1.21 6.60
CA ILE A 161 -15.41 -2.48 6.97
C ILE A 161 -13.90 -2.30 7.10
N GLU A 162 -13.27 -1.48 6.26
CA GLU A 162 -11.83 -1.19 6.33
C GLU A 162 -11.49 -0.41 7.60
N ASP A 163 -12.24 0.62 7.95
CA ASP A 163 -12.02 1.41 9.17
C ASP A 163 -12.12 0.53 10.43
N ASP A 164 -13.12 -0.33 10.52
CA ASP A 164 -13.30 -1.27 11.64
C ASP A 164 -12.13 -2.25 11.76
N LYS A 165 -11.56 -2.64 10.61
CA LYS A 165 -10.47 -3.64 10.54
C LYS A 165 -9.08 -3.06 10.79
N LYS A 166 -8.85 -1.77 10.65
CA LYS A 166 -7.51 -1.17 10.81
C LYS A 166 -6.89 -1.48 12.16
N ASN A 167 -7.64 -1.25 13.25
CA ASN A 167 -7.15 -1.50 14.60
C ASN A 167 -6.89 -2.99 14.85
N GLU A 168 -7.78 -3.87 14.36
CA GLU A 168 -7.60 -5.32 14.46
C GLU A 168 -6.33 -5.79 13.73
N ILE A 169 -6.06 -5.25 12.52
CA ILE A 169 -4.87 -5.59 11.74
C ILE A 169 -3.60 -5.12 12.46
N VAL A 170 -3.59 -3.90 13.00
CA VAL A 170 -2.43 -3.38 13.75
C VAL A 170 -2.12 -4.25 14.97
N ASP A 171 -3.14 -4.64 15.73
CA ASP A 171 -2.97 -5.51 16.90
C ASP A 171 -2.52 -6.92 16.51
N ASP A 172 -3.02 -7.46 15.40
CA ASP A 172 -2.59 -8.74 14.85
C ASP A 172 -1.13 -8.69 14.40
N LEU A 173 -0.71 -7.65 13.69
CA LEU A 173 0.69 -7.46 13.27
C LEU A 173 1.64 -7.42 14.47
N LYS A 174 1.28 -6.71 15.55
CA LYS A 174 2.08 -6.67 16.79
C LYS A 174 2.22 -8.08 17.41
N LYS A 175 1.13 -8.85 17.46
CA LYS A 175 1.14 -10.24 17.98
C LYS A 175 2.01 -11.15 17.12
N ARG A 176 1.94 -11.04 15.80
CA ARG A 176 2.74 -11.84 14.86
C ARG A 176 4.23 -11.54 14.98
N LEU A 177 4.59 -10.27 15.18
CA LEU A 177 5.97 -9.89 15.44
C LEU A 177 6.51 -10.55 16.70
N GLU A 178 5.77 -10.48 17.80
CA GLU A 178 6.16 -11.17 19.06
C GLU A 178 6.25 -12.70 18.89
N TYR A 179 5.40 -13.27 18.06
CA TYR A 179 5.43 -14.68 17.74
C TYR A 179 6.66 -15.07 16.91
N ALA A 180 7.02 -14.26 15.91
CA ALA A 180 8.22 -14.44 15.10
C ALA A 180 9.47 -14.41 15.99
N LYS A 181 9.59 -13.43 16.91
CA LYS A 181 10.68 -13.34 17.90
C LYS A 181 10.82 -14.61 18.74
N LYS A 182 9.71 -15.14 19.25
CA LYS A 182 9.71 -16.36 20.06
C LYS A 182 10.19 -17.59 19.28
N ARG A 183 9.80 -17.70 18.01
CA ARG A 183 10.22 -18.81 17.14
C ARG A 183 11.72 -18.78 16.82
N VAL A 184 12.25 -17.60 16.56
CA VAL A 184 13.68 -17.43 16.24
C VAL A 184 14.58 -17.67 17.45
N ASN A 185 14.11 -17.46 18.68
CA ASN A 185 14.86 -17.77 19.90
C ASN A 185 15.25 -19.26 20.05
N GLY A 186 14.67 -20.17 19.28
CA GLY A 186 15.04 -21.59 19.20
C GLY A 186 16.09 -21.92 18.13
N PHE A 187 16.51 -20.92 17.33
CA PHE A 187 17.55 -21.08 16.31
C PHE A 187 18.91 -20.62 16.83
N ASP A 188 19.99 -21.34 16.48
CA ASP A 188 21.37 -21.04 16.89
C ASP A 188 21.90 -19.68 16.41
N LYS A 189 21.26 -19.07 15.42
CA LYS A 189 21.57 -17.73 14.92
C LYS A 189 20.46 -16.77 15.32
N LYS A 190 20.73 -15.91 16.30
CA LYS A 190 19.96 -14.68 16.56
C LYS A 190 20.28 -13.66 15.47
N ASP A 191 19.67 -13.80 14.32
CA ASP A 191 19.80 -12.87 13.20
C ASP A 191 18.48 -12.10 13.08
N GLU A 192 18.54 -10.76 13.21
CA GLU A 192 17.37 -9.89 13.05
C GLU A 192 16.69 -10.07 11.69
N ASN A 193 17.45 -10.45 10.66
CA ASN A 193 16.90 -10.75 9.34
C ASN A 193 16.04 -12.01 9.34
N VAL A 194 16.38 -13.02 10.15
CA VAL A 194 15.55 -14.24 10.29
C VAL A 194 14.22 -13.93 10.98
N GLU A 195 14.22 -13.01 11.96
CA GLU A 195 13.00 -12.54 12.61
C GLU A 195 12.09 -11.83 11.60
N LEU A 196 12.64 -10.86 10.85
CA LEU A 196 11.89 -10.13 9.83
C LEU A 196 11.39 -11.06 8.71
N PHE A 197 12.23 -11.97 8.24
CA PHE A 197 11.85 -12.99 7.26
C PHE A 197 10.69 -13.85 7.76
N THR A 198 10.75 -14.33 9.00
CA THR A 198 9.70 -15.16 9.62
C THR A 198 8.38 -14.38 9.73
N PHE A 199 8.46 -13.14 10.19
CA PHE A 199 7.30 -12.24 10.31
C PHE A 199 6.65 -11.99 8.94
N LEU A 200 7.44 -11.60 7.93
CA LEU A 200 6.91 -11.32 6.59
C LEU A 200 6.38 -12.57 5.91
N SER A 201 7.04 -13.73 6.09
CA SER A 201 6.59 -15.00 5.52
C SER A 201 5.24 -15.45 6.10
N ASP A 202 5.00 -15.23 7.38
CA ASP A 202 3.70 -15.51 8.01
C ASP A 202 2.58 -14.69 7.39
N ILE A 203 2.81 -13.38 7.16
CA ILE A 203 1.84 -12.50 6.50
C ILE A 203 1.60 -12.94 5.04
N VAL A 204 2.67 -13.24 4.29
CA VAL A 204 2.56 -13.69 2.88
C VAL A 204 1.74 -14.97 2.77
N LEU A 205 1.96 -15.94 3.65
CA LEU A 205 1.19 -17.19 3.66
C LEU A 205 -0.28 -16.94 3.98
N GLU A 206 -0.59 -16.04 4.92
CA GLU A 206 -1.97 -15.69 5.22
C GLU A 206 -2.68 -15.04 4.03
N VAL A 207 -2.01 -14.07 3.37
CA VAL A 207 -2.55 -13.43 2.15
C VAL A 207 -2.81 -14.48 1.08
N TYR A 208 -1.88 -15.41 0.86
CA TYR A 208 -2.05 -16.51 -0.11
C TYR A 208 -3.26 -17.38 0.24
N PHE A 209 -3.42 -17.81 1.48
CA PHE A 209 -4.57 -18.63 1.86
C PHE A 209 -5.89 -17.89 1.73
N LYS A 210 -5.94 -16.61 2.11
CA LYS A 210 -7.15 -15.78 1.94
C LYS A 210 -7.50 -15.59 0.47
N GLN A 211 -6.50 -15.31 -0.38
CA GLN A 211 -6.71 -15.22 -1.82
C GLN A 211 -7.27 -16.52 -2.38
N HIS A 212 -6.68 -17.65 -2.05
CA HIS A 212 -7.14 -18.96 -2.51
C HIS A 212 -8.57 -19.29 -2.08
N LEU A 213 -8.95 -18.89 -0.85
CA LEU A 213 -10.32 -19.03 -0.37
C LEU A 213 -11.31 -18.17 -1.19
N ILE A 214 -10.95 -16.92 -1.50
CA ILE A 214 -11.77 -16.03 -2.33
C ILE A 214 -11.95 -16.63 -3.73
N GLU A 215 -10.86 -17.07 -4.37
CA GLU A 215 -10.89 -17.73 -5.69
C GLU A 215 -11.78 -18.97 -5.68
N TYR A 216 -11.68 -19.79 -4.62
CA TYR A 216 -12.53 -20.97 -4.46
C TYR A 216 -14.03 -20.61 -4.41
N ILE A 217 -14.40 -19.59 -3.65
CA ILE A 217 -15.79 -19.11 -3.54
C ILE A 217 -16.26 -18.57 -4.90
N LEU A 218 -15.47 -17.70 -5.55
CA LEU A 218 -15.80 -17.10 -6.85
C LEU A 218 -15.95 -18.14 -7.97
N ASN A 219 -15.29 -19.29 -7.86
CA ASN A 219 -15.45 -20.39 -8.81
C ASN A 219 -16.74 -21.20 -8.60
N LYS A 220 -17.48 -20.99 -7.51
CA LYS A 220 -18.74 -21.69 -7.20
C LYS A 220 -19.99 -20.89 -7.54
N ILE A 221 -19.82 -19.60 -7.77
CA ILE A 221 -20.88 -18.65 -8.14
C ILE A 221 -20.67 -18.20 -9.59
#